data_8f3c2757d65f740748dd245c69cb793b
#
_entry.id   8f3c2757d65f740748dd245c69cb793b
#
_cell.length_a   1.000
_cell.length_b   1.000
_cell.length_c   1.000
_cell.angle_alpha   90.00
_cell.angle_beta   90.00
_cell.angle_gamma   90.00
#
_symmetry.space_group_name_H-M   'P 1'
#
loop_
_entity.id
_entity.type
_entity.pdbx_description
1 polymer ?
#
loop_
_entity_poly.entity_id
_entity_poly.type
_entity_poly.pdbx_seq_one_letter_code
_entity_poly.pdbx_strand_id
1 'polypeptide(L)'
;LNRREVLVAAGAAVVAGAAAPAPFDHSVVLRKARDLSRASFVSPDTPLPQALEALDYDGYRQIRFLEAGALWADLDTPFRAHFFHRGGTARNRVELFEVADGRATPIRYSPTMYSFGKSVPEGLDAAADLGFAGFRLLNPINLPGKFDEIAAFIGASYFRGVAKGGAYGLSARGLAVRAGDWPEEFPVFRSWWLERPGKDAASVVLHGLLDSENVTGAYRFVVTPGATTTMEVTATIFPRKNLERVGFAPLTSMFLFDQETARNYDDFRPAVHDSDGFAVAGIEGTRIWRPLANPARNRATTQPGAGGFGLIQRKTAFADYQDLEARYDLRPSAWVEPVRMFPAGTARLVELTAKTEYEDNIVAEWRADGALPAHVPVSVAYRLHWGPDRTDAALARAHIWRVGAGDGPGWKRLVIDFDAVAGDPETLEATVTVAGGDVRHVVVQPNTVTGGVRLAFNFKPGDGDVRAQLVRGGAGVSELWVYPWSG
;
A
#
# COMPACT_ATOMS: atom_id res chain seq x y z
N LEU A 1 -56.80 -40.18 40.79
CA LEU A 1 -57.19 -38.90 40.21
C LEU A 1 -56.10 -37.90 40.42
N ASN A 2 -55.16 -37.75 39.45
CA ASN A 2 -54.17 -36.68 39.46
C ASN A 2 -54.06 -36.07 38.09
N ARG A 3 -54.49 -34.81 37.99
CA ARG A 3 -54.27 -33.97 36.80
C ARG A 3 -52.83 -33.45 36.80
N ARG A 4 -52.09 -33.80 35.81
CA ARG A 4 -50.81 -33.14 35.47
C ARG A 4 -51.13 -31.86 34.67
N GLU A 5 -50.82 -30.72 35.23
CA GLU A 5 -50.73 -29.47 34.51
C GLU A 5 -49.45 -29.41 33.69
N VAL A 6 -49.59 -29.32 32.38
CA VAL A 6 -48.49 -29.09 31.44
C VAL A 6 -48.32 -27.56 31.34
N LEU A 7 -47.27 -27.02 31.97
CA LEU A 7 -46.82 -25.66 31.75
C LEU A 7 -46.13 -25.59 30.35
N VAL A 8 -46.81 -24.97 29.42
CA VAL A 8 -46.20 -24.59 28.12
C VAL A 8 -45.41 -23.29 28.39
N ALA A 9 -44.08 -23.40 28.49
CA ALA A 9 -43.22 -22.24 28.49
C ALA A 9 -43.13 -21.71 27.05
N ALA A 10 -43.85 -20.62 26.80
CA ALA A 10 -43.70 -19.85 25.57
C ALA A 10 -42.31 -19.16 25.61
N GLY A 11 -41.35 -19.73 24.91
CA GLY A 11 -40.08 -19.10 24.65
C GLY A 11 -40.30 -17.88 23.74
N ALA A 12 -40.26 -16.69 24.31
CA ALA A 12 -40.17 -15.46 23.52
C ALA A 12 -38.83 -15.44 22.80
N ALA A 13 -38.86 -15.75 21.50
CA ALA A 13 -37.73 -15.47 20.59
C ALA A 13 -37.55 -13.95 20.60
N VAL A 14 -36.49 -13.47 21.25
CA VAL A 14 -36.04 -12.09 21.11
C VAL A 14 -35.56 -11.94 19.66
N VAL A 15 -36.46 -11.50 18.79
CA VAL A 15 -36.08 -10.96 17.50
C VAL A 15 -35.25 -9.74 17.79
N ALA A 16 -33.92 -9.87 17.68
CA ALA A 16 -33.02 -8.73 17.76
C ALA A 16 -33.41 -7.75 16.65
N GLY A 17 -34.18 -6.72 17.01
CA GLY A 17 -34.67 -5.71 16.10
C GLY A 17 -33.51 -5.12 15.31
N ALA A 18 -33.70 -4.90 14.01
CA ALA A 18 -32.75 -4.20 13.19
C ALA A 18 -32.44 -2.85 13.85
N ALA A 19 -31.18 -2.58 14.14
CA ALA A 19 -30.79 -1.28 14.68
C ALA A 19 -31.26 -0.19 13.71
N ALA A 20 -32.00 0.79 14.21
CA ALA A 20 -32.53 1.87 13.36
C ALA A 20 -31.37 2.67 12.75
N PRO A 21 -31.51 3.10 11.47
CA PRO A 21 -30.49 3.93 10.82
C PRO A 21 -30.19 5.18 11.64
N ALA A 22 -28.93 5.45 11.93
CA ALA A 22 -28.48 6.61 12.71
C ALA A 22 -28.00 7.75 11.79
N PRO A 23 -28.23 9.02 12.15
CA PRO A 23 -27.67 10.15 11.39
C PRO A 23 -26.15 10.01 11.25
N PHE A 24 -25.63 10.25 10.06
CA PHE A 24 -24.21 10.09 9.74
C PHE A 24 -23.69 11.18 8.81
N ASP A 25 -22.57 11.72 9.20
CA ASP A 25 -21.62 12.45 8.40
C ASP A 25 -20.20 12.16 8.91
N HIS A 26 -19.17 12.67 8.25
CA HIS A 26 -17.79 12.44 8.67
C HIS A 26 -17.48 12.89 10.10
N SER A 27 -18.22 13.88 10.64
CA SER A 27 -18.04 14.36 12.01
C SER A 27 -18.32 13.27 13.06
N VAL A 28 -19.16 12.27 12.72
CA VAL A 28 -19.40 11.09 13.58
C VAL A 28 -18.12 10.30 13.80
N VAL A 29 -17.34 10.07 12.73
CA VAL A 29 -16.07 9.34 12.81
C VAL A 29 -15.03 10.16 13.58
N LEU A 30 -14.96 11.48 13.33
CA LEU A 30 -14.09 12.40 14.08
C LEU A 30 -14.38 12.38 15.59
N ARG A 31 -15.67 12.44 15.98
CA ARG A 31 -16.05 12.35 17.39
C ARG A 31 -15.67 11.00 17.99
N LYS A 32 -16.00 9.88 17.30
CA LYS A 32 -15.64 8.53 17.76
C LYS A 32 -14.12 8.38 17.94
N ALA A 33 -13.31 8.82 16.99
CA ALA A 33 -11.85 8.75 17.08
C ALA A 33 -11.33 9.58 18.26
N ARG A 34 -11.84 10.81 18.44
CA ARG A 34 -11.49 11.67 19.59
C ARG A 34 -11.87 11.04 20.93
N ASP A 35 -13.08 10.47 21.03
CA ASP A 35 -13.55 9.86 22.27
C ASP A 35 -12.72 8.60 22.62
N LEU A 36 -12.44 7.74 21.62
CA LEU A 36 -11.55 6.59 21.77
C LEU A 36 -10.14 7.01 22.21
N SER A 37 -9.61 8.13 21.70
CA SER A 37 -8.27 8.60 22.09
C SER A 37 -8.13 8.97 23.57
N ARG A 38 -9.24 9.19 24.25
CA ARG A 38 -9.31 9.50 25.69
C ARG A 38 -9.54 8.29 26.57
N ALA A 39 -9.86 7.14 25.97
CA ALA A 39 -10.07 5.88 26.64
C ALA A 39 -8.89 4.93 26.41
N SER A 40 -8.72 3.94 27.27
CA SER A 40 -7.78 2.84 27.04
C SER A 40 -8.18 2.05 25.80
N PHE A 41 -7.19 1.55 25.07
CA PHE A 41 -7.44 0.69 23.92
C PHE A 41 -8.12 -0.61 24.37
N VAL A 42 -9.15 -0.98 23.62
CA VAL A 42 -9.81 -2.29 23.72
C VAL A 42 -9.87 -2.87 22.32
N SER A 43 -9.26 -4.04 22.13
CA SER A 43 -9.30 -4.72 20.84
C SER A 43 -10.76 -4.96 20.41
N PRO A 44 -11.12 -4.63 19.16
CA PRO A 44 -12.44 -4.96 18.61
C PRO A 44 -12.59 -6.46 18.30
N ASP A 45 -11.50 -7.22 18.41
CA ASP A 45 -11.50 -8.62 18.00
C ASP A 45 -12.29 -9.49 18.97
N THR A 46 -13.12 -10.33 18.39
CA THR A 46 -13.82 -11.40 19.12
C THR A 46 -13.18 -12.74 18.78
N PRO A 47 -13.18 -13.72 19.71
CA PRO A 47 -12.65 -15.04 19.43
C PRO A 47 -13.25 -15.64 18.15
N LEU A 48 -12.42 -16.34 17.40
CA LEU A 48 -12.83 -17.16 16.25
C LEU A 48 -12.87 -18.64 16.68
N PRO A 49 -13.72 -19.46 16.04
CA PRO A 49 -13.59 -20.91 16.14
C PRO A 49 -12.17 -21.35 15.72
N GLN A 50 -11.56 -22.24 16.51
CA GLN A 50 -10.20 -22.72 16.26
C GLN A 50 -10.00 -23.24 14.82
N ALA A 51 -11.02 -23.87 14.27
CA ALA A 51 -11.01 -24.37 12.91
C ALA A 51 -10.86 -23.28 11.84
N LEU A 52 -11.39 -22.06 12.08
CA LEU A 52 -11.19 -20.90 11.22
C LEU A 52 -9.82 -20.25 11.43
N GLU A 53 -9.35 -20.21 12.66
CA GLU A 53 -8.01 -19.66 12.96
C GLU A 53 -6.89 -20.50 12.35
N ALA A 54 -7.09 -21.82 12.24
CA ALA A 54 -6.11 -22.77 11.73
C ALA A 54 -6.07 -22.88 10.20
N LEU A 55 -6.95 -22.16 9.47
CA LEU A 55 -6.93 -22.20 8.01
C LEU A 55 -5.62 -21.62 7.47
N ASP A 56 -4.98 -22.40 6.61
CA ASP A 56 -3.90 -21.93 5.75
C ASP A 56 -4.46 -21.06 4.60
N TYR A 57 -3.57 -20.58 3.75
CA TYR A 57 -3.94 -19.73 2.61
C TYR A 57 -4.92 -20.43 1.66
N ASP A 58 -4.68 -21.70 1.33
CA ASP A 58 -5.52 -22.45 0.38
C ASP A 58 -6.90 -22.77 0.97
N GLY A 59 -6.96 -23.10 2.26
CA GLY A 59 -8.21 -23.28 2.99
C GLY A 59 -9.02 -21.99 3.06
N TYR A 60 -8.36 -20.87 3.38
CA TYR A 60 -9.02 -19.56 3.44
C TYR A 60 -9.59 -19.12 2.08
N ARG A 61 -8.89 -19.34 0.97
CA ARG A 61 -9.36 -19.05 -0.40
C ARG A 61 -10.63 -19.81 -0.80
N GLN A 62 -10.97 -20.88 -0.11
CA GLN A 62 -12.20 -21.65 -0.34
C GLN A 62 -13.43 -21.01 0.30
N ILE A 63 -13.26 -19.99 1.14
CA ILE A 63 -14.36 -19.15 1.62
C ILE A 63 -14.58 -18.04 0.59
N ARG A 64 -15.65 -18.17 -0.21
CA ARG A 64 -15.92 -17.24 -1.31
C ARG A 64 -17.19 -16.47 -1.06
N PHE A 65 -17.13 -15.15 -1.14
CA PHE A 65 -18.30 -14.30 -1.09
C PHE A 65 -19.18 -14.52 -2.33
N LEU A 66 -20.49 -14.63 -2.13
CA LEU A 66 -21.46 -14.86 -3.21
C LEU A 66 -21.88 -13.54 -3.83
N GLU A 67 -21.81 -13.44 -5.16
CA GLU A 67 -22.16 -12.21 -5.90
C GLU A 67 -23.59 -11.72 -5.63
N ALA A 68 -24.53 -12.64 -5.41
CA ALA A 68 -25.91 -12.30 -5.08
C ALA A 68 -26.06 -11.53 -3.75
N GLY A 69 -25.06 -11.61 -2.87
CA GLY A 69 -25.00 -10.87 -1.61
C GLY A 69 -24.22 -9.55 -1.70
N ALA A 70 -23.74 -9.18 -2.90
CA ALA A 70 -22.94 -7.96 -3.04
C ALA A 70 -23.74 -6.72 -2.65
N LEU A 71 -23.13 -5.85 -1.85
CA LEU A 71 -23.73 -4.56 -1.54
C LEU A 71 -23.94 -3.78 -2.83
N TRP A 72 -25.12 -3.19 -3.00
CA TRP A 72 -25.58 -2.45 -4.18
C TRP A 72 -25.83 -3.29 -5.45
N ALA A 73 -25.93 -4.63 -5.33
CA ALA A 73 -26.19 -5.50 -6.49
C ALA A 73 -27.52 -5.23 -7.16
N ASP A 74 -28.51 -4.81 -6.37
CA ASP A 74 -29.87 -4.47 -6.78
C ASP A 74 -30.05 -3.00 -7.22
N LEU A 75 -28.97 -2.20 -7.14
CA LEU A 75 -29.00 -0.79 -7.53
C LEU A 75 -28.39 -0.56 -8.91
N ASP A 76 -28.90 0.43 -9.61
CA ASP A 76 -28.32 0.92 -10.87
C ASP A 76 -27.13 1.86 -10.54
N THR A 77 -25.99 1.26 -10.19
CA THR A 77 -24.76 1.98 -9.86
C THR A 77 -23.54 1.21 -10.38
N PRO A 78 -22.44 1.89 -10.77
CA PRO A 78 -21.24 1.24 -11.28
C PRO A 78 -20.35 0.64 -10.18
N PHE A 79 -20.79 0.56 -8.95
CA PHE A 79 -20.02 -0.01 -7.85
C PHE A 79 -20.71 -1.19 -7.19
N ARG A 80 -19.89 -2.12 -6.67
CA ARG A 80 -20.31 -3.22 -5.77
C ARG A 80 -19.31 -3.31 -4.63
N ALA A 81 -19.75 -3.87 -3.50
CA ALA A 81 -18.82 -4.24 -2.45
C ALA A 81 -19.06 -5.69 -2.01
N HIS A 82 -17.97 -6.44 -1.85
CA HIS A 82 -17.94 -7.77 -1.28
C HIS A 82 -17.22 -7.73 0.06
N PHE A 83 -17.57 -8.63 0.97
CA PHE A 83 -17.03 -8.64 2.33
C PHE A 83 -16.13 -9.85 2.54
N PHE A 84 -14.99 -9.64 3.20
CA PHE A 84 -14.07 -10.72 3.56
C PHE A 84 -14.54 -11.41 4.83
N HIS A 85 -14.55 -12.73 4.81
CA HIS A 85 -14.78 -13.56 5.98
C HIS A 85 -13.57 -13.51 6.91
N ARG A 86 -13.78 -13.69 8.22
CA ARG A 86 -12.66 -13.83 9.16
C ARG A 86 -12.13 -15.27 9.15
N GLY A 87 -10.81 -15.43 9.20
CA GLY A 87 -10.14 -16.76 9.24
C GLY A 87 -8.68 -16.68 8.81
N GLY A 88 -7.91 -17.68 9.13
CA GLY A 88 -6.49 -17.75 8.84
C GLY A 88 -5.73 -16.53 9.38
N THR A 89 -5.12 -15.74 8.49
CA THR A 89 -4.43 -14.49 8.84
C THR A 89 -5.38 -13.29 8.93
N ALA A 90 -6.58 -13.37 8.35
CA ALA A 90 -7.58 -12.30 8.34
C ALA A 90 -8.46 -12.34 9.62
N ARG A 91 -7.89 -12.06 10.79
CA ARG A 91 -8.53 -12.28 12.11
C ARG A 91 -9.24 -11.06 12.65
N ASN A 92 -8.80 -9.86 12.31
CA ASN A 92 -9.35 -8.63 12.86
C ASN A 92 -10.83 -8.48 12.49
N ARG A 93 -11.67 -8.15 13.48
CA ARG A 93 -13.08 -7.87 13.27
C ARG A 93 -13.28 -6.43 12.86
N VAL A 94 -14.04 -6.25 11.78
CA VAL A 94 -14.40 -4.94 11.25
C VAL A 94 -15.91 -4.78 11.25
N GLU A 95 -16.41 -3.65 11.79
CA GLU A 95 -17.80 -3.28 11.68
C GLU A 95 -18.04 -2.52 10.37
N LEU A 96 -19.07 -2.91 9.63
CA LEU A 96 -19.41 -2.32 8.34
C LEU A 96 -20.79 -1.66 8.40
N PHE A 97 -20.90 -0.48 7.81
CA PHE A 97 -22.13 0.28 7.70
C PHE A 97 -22.32 0.77 6.27
N GLU A 98 -23.55 0.70 5.76
CA GLU A 98 -23.95 1.44 4.58
C GLU A 98 -24.46 2.82 4.99
N VAL A 99 -24.10 3.86 4.24
CA VAL A 99 -24.63 5.21 4.41
C VAL A 99 -25.48 5.57 3.22
N ALA A 100 -26.77 5.82 3.46
CA ALA A 100 -27.71 6.29 2.47
C ALA A 100 -28.51 7.46 3.05
N ASP A 101 -28.70 8.52 2.28
CA ASP A 101 -29.46 9.71 2.68
C ASP A 101 -29.03 10.30 4.04
N GLY A 102 -27.71 10.32 4.29
CA GLY A 102 -27.15 10.83 5.56
C GLY A 102 -27.43 9.95 6.78
N ARG A 103 -27.74 8.68 6.58
CA ARG A 103 -28.02 7.72 7.67
C ARG A 103 -27.19 6.46 7.50
N ALA A 104 -26.57 6.01 8.59
CA ALA A 104 -25.78 4.78 8.63
C ALA A 104 -26.62 3.60 9.10
N THR A 105 -26.59 2.51 8.37
CA THR A 105 -27.26 1.24 8.69
C THR A 105 -26.19 0.14 8.81
N PRO A 106 -26.14 -0.64 9.92
CA PRO A 106 -25.17 -1.73 10.05
C PRO A 106 -25.39 -2.81 8.98
N ILE A 107 -24.29 -3.23 8.35
CA ILE A 107 -24.27 -4.42 7.49
C ILE A 107 -24.02 -5.62 8.38
N ARG A 108 -24.98 -6.52 8.45
CA ARG A 108 -24.91 -7.70 9.34
C ARG A 108 -24.25 -8.86 8.62
N TYR A 109 -23.33 -9.51 9.31
CA TYR A 109 -22.76 -10.77 8.83
C TYR A 109 -23.83 -11.87 8.77
N SER A 110 -23.78 -12.67 7.72
CA SER A 110 -24.49 -13.94 7.63
C SER A 110 -23.60 -14.96 6.91
N PRO A 111 -23.48 -16.19 7.39
CA PRO A 111 -22.75 -17.25 6.68
C PRO A 111 -23.33 -17.54 5.30
N THR A 112 -24.62 -17.24 5.07
CA THR A 112 -25.27 -17.38 3.76
C THR A 112 -24.74 -16.42 2.69
N MET A 113 -23.92 -15.44 3.07
CA MET A 113 -23.20 -14.57 2.14
C MET A 113 -22.02 -15.28 1.46
N TYR A 114 -21.66 -16.50 1.92
CA TYR A 114 -20.47 -17.20 1.46
C TYR A 114 -20.76 -18.60 0.99
N SER A 115 -19.91 -19.09 0.09
CA SER A 115 -19.76 -20.52 -0.18
C SER A 115 -18.49 -21.02 0.50
N PHE A 116 -18.57 -22.19 1.10
CA PHE A 116 -17.49 -22.83 1.82
C PHE A 116 -17.03 -24.07 1.05
N GLY A 117 -15.75 -24.15 0.74
CA GLY A 117 -15.17 -25.33 0.08
C GLY A 117 -14.89 -26.47 1.06
N LYS A 118 -14.42 -27.59 0.52
CA LYS A 118 -14.24 -28.85 1.28
C LYS A 118 -13.23 -28.76 2.43
N SER A 119 -12.27 -27.85 2.36
CA SER A 119 -11.26 -27.65 3.42
C SER A 119 -11.76 -26.77 4.57
N VAL A 120 -12.95 -26.19 4.44
CA VAL A 120 -13.56 -25.40 5.50
C VAL A 120 -14.41 -26.32 6.38
N PRO A 121 -14.24 -26.30 7.70
CA PRO A 121 -15.00 -27.18 8.59
C PRO A 121 -16.51 -27.02 8.45
N GLU A 122 -17.23 -28.12 8.52
CA GLU A 122 -18.70 -28.13 8.53
C GLU A 122 -19.24 -27.48 9.82
N GLY A 123 -20.47 -26.93 9.76
CA GLY A 123 -21.15 -26.36 10.92
C GLY A 123 -20.83 -24.90 11.23
N LEU A 124 -20.04 -24.23 10.38
CA LEU A 124 -19.81 -22.77 10.50
C LEU A 124 -21.03 -21.96 10.06
N ASP A 125 -21.99 -22.60 9.43
CA ASP A 125 -23.23 -22.07 8.91
C ASP A 125 -24.30 -21.76 10.00
N ALA A 126 -24.06 -22.23 11.20
CA ALA A 126 -25.15 -22.28 12.18
C ALA A 126 -25.09 -21.24 13.29
N ALA A 127 -24.02 -20.47 13.47
CA ALA A 127 -24.00 -19.85 14.76
C ALA A 127 -23.67 -18.37 14.78
N ALA A 128 -22.62 -17.91 15.04
CA ALA A 128 -22.38 -16.60 15.63
C ALA A 128 -22.19 -15.54 14.56
N ASP A 129 -22.56 -14.31 14.86
CA ASP A 129 -22.06 -13.13 14.13
C ASP A 129 -20.53 -13.07 14.26
N LEU A 130 -19.85 -13.76 13.35
CA LEU A 130 -18.39 -13.78 13.27
C LEU A 130 -17.86 -12.41 12.84
N GLY A 131 -18.69 -11.56 12.24
CA GLY A 131 -18.30 -10.30 11.64
C GLY A 131 -17.47 -10.46 10.37
N PHE A 132 -16.92 -9.36 9.89
CA PHE A 132 -16.12 -9.29 8.67
C PHE A 132 -14.67 -9.01 9.00
N ALA A 133 -13.75 -9.41 8.09
CA ALA A 133 -12.33 -9.04 8.16
C ALA A 133 -12.00 -7.77 7.36
N GLY A 134 -12.93 -7.29 6.57
CA GLY A 134 -12.77 -6.17 5.67
C GLY A 134 -13.69 -6.28 4.46
N PHE A 135 -13.38 -5.52 3.42
CA PHE A 135 -14.17 -5.50 2.20
C PHE A 135 -13.32 -5.17 0.97
N ARG A 136 -13.86 -5.47 -0.20
CA ARG A 136 -13.33 -5.05 -1.49
C ARG A 136 -14.39 -4.31 -2.29
N LEU A 137 -13.93 -3.36 -3.10
CA LEU A 137 -14.75 -2.62 -4.05
C LEU A 137 -14.56 -3.17 -5.44
N LEU A 138 -15.64 -3.23 -6.19
CA LEU A 138 -15.66 -3.68 -7.57
C LEU A 138 -16.29 -2.61 -8.47
N ASN A 139 -15.80 -2.55 -9.71
CA ASN A 139 -16.28 -1.62 -10.74
C ASN A 139 -16.06 -2.25 -12.13
N PRO A 140 -16.88 -1.95 -13.14
CA PRO A 140 -16.67 -2.44 -14.51
C PRO A 140 -15.52 -1.68 -15.21
N ILE A 141 -14.35 -1.58 -14.53
CA ILE A 141 -13.18 -0.82 -14.98
C ILE A 141 -12.57 -1.36 -16.29
N ASN A 142 -12.62 -2.68 -16.50
CA ASN A 142 -12.01 -3.33 -17.66
C ASN A 142 -13.01 -3.53 -18.80
N LEU A 143 -14.19 -4.08 -18.50
CA LEU A 143 -15.23 -4.39 -19.47
C LEU A 143 -16.60 -3.96 -18.94
N PRO A 144 -17.45 -3.32 -19.77
CA PRO A 144 -18.81 -2.96 -19.37
C PRO A 144 -19.58 -4.18 -18.85
N GLY A 145 -20.24 -4.01 -17.70
CA GLY A 145 -21.06 -5.06 -17.08
C GLY A 145 -20.31 -6.15 -16.32
N LYS A 146 -18.98 -6.21 -16.43
CA LYS A 146 -18.13 -7.11 -15.64
C LYS A 146 -17.48 -6.36 -14.50
N PHE A 147 -17.87 -6.69 -13.27
CA PHE A 147 -17.32 -6.08 -12.06
C PHE A 147 -15.98 -6.72 -11.67
N ASP A 148 -14.90 -5.99 -11.83
CA ASP A 148 -13.56 -6.39 -11.41
C ASP A 148 -13.16 -5.63 -10.13
N GLU A 149 -12.26 -6.18 -9.33
CA GLU A 149 -11.77 -5.55 -8.12
C GLU A 149 -10.97 -4.28 -8.45
N ILE A 150 -11.23 -3.21 -7.72
CA ILE A 150 -10.52 -1.92 -7.84
C ILE A 150 -9.80 -1.52 -6.57
N ALA A 151 -10.25 -2.00 -5.41
CA ALA A 151 -9.64 -1.75 -4.13
C ALA A 151 -10.01 -2.83 -3.12
N ALA A 152 -9.11 -3.11 -2.18
CA ALA A 152 -9.35 -3.99 -1.04
C ALA A 152 -8.85 -3.35 0.25
N PHE A 153 -9.61 -3.54 1.34
CA PHE A 153 -9.34 -3.04 2.69
C PHE A 153 -9.44 -4.23 3.65
N ILE A 154 -8.30 -4.79 4.02
CA ILE A 154 -8.23 -6.01 4.85
C ILE A 154 -6.88 -6.10 5.57
N GLY A 155 -6.91 -6.57 6.81
CA GLY A 155 -5.73 -6.76 7.66
C GLY A 155 -5.22 -5.45 8.27
N ALA A 156 -5.27 -5.34 9.60
CA ALA A 156 -4.89 -4.13 10.32
C ALA A 156 -5.42 -2.85 9.63
N SER A 157 -4.54 -1.97 9.14
CA SER A 157 -4.94 -0.79 8.36
C SER A 157 -4.50 -0.82 6.91
N TYR A 158 -4.21 -2.02 6.37
CA TYR A 158 -3.80 -2.17 4.98
C TYR A 158 -4.93 -1.95 3.99
N PHE A 159 -4.58 -1.34 2.86
CA PHE A 159 -5.45 -1.25 1.71
C PHE A 159 -4.63 -1.25 0.40
N ARG A 160 -5.25 -1.67 -0.67
CA ARG A 160 -4.65 -1.80 -2.00
C ARG A 160 -5.57 -1.22 -3.05
N GLY A 161 -4.99 -0.74 -4.15
CA GLY A 161 -5.71 -0.28 -5.33
C GLY A 161 -5.23 -1.00 -6.58
N VAL A 162 -6.13 -1.12 -7.57
CA VAL A 162 -5.86 -1.71 -8.89
C VAL A 162 -6.29 -0.74 -9.96
N ALA A 163 -5.42 -0.48 -10.93
CA ALA A 163 -5.75 0.28 -12.13
C ALA A 163 -6.34 -0.60 -13.23
N LYS A 164 -6.91 0.02 -14.26
CA LYS A 164 -7.42 -0.71 -15.44
C LYS A 164 -6.35 -1.62 -16.05
N GLY A 165 -6.67 -2.89 -16.22
CA GLY A 165 -5.79 -3.90 -16.80
C GLY A 165 -4.69 -4.41 -15.87
N GLY A 166 -4.61 -3.90 -14.63
CA GLY A 166 -3.60 -4.27 -13.64
C GLY A 166 -4.03 -5.41 -12.70
N ALA A 167 -3.12 -5.77 -11.80
CA ALA A 167 -3.32 -6.72 -10.71
C ALA A 167 -2.94 -6.07 -9.36
N TYR A 168 -3.27 -6.72 -8.24
CA TYR A 168 -2.77 -6.31 -6.94
C TYR A 168 -1.26 -6.52 -6.83
N GLY A 169 -0.58 -5.56 -6.22
CA GLY A 169 0.82 -5.62 -5.84
C GLY A 169 0.99 -5.06 -4.43
N LEU A 170 1.81 -4.02 -4.31
CA LEU A 170 2.08 -3.32 -3.05
C LEU A 170 0.81 -2.85 -2.34
N SER A 171 0.94 -2.55 -1.06
CA SER A 171 -0.13 -2.05 -0.19
C SER A 171 0.17 -0.63 0.30
N ALA A 172 -0.87 0.07 0.76
CA ALA A 172 -0.75 1.21 1.66
C ALA A 172 -1.31 0.84 3.03
N ARG A 173 -0.96 1.63 4.05
CA ARG A 173 -1.51 1.51 5.41
C ARG A 173 -2.17 2.84 5.82
N GLY A 174 -3.09 2.80 6.77
CA GLY A 174 -3.63 4.03 7.34
C GLY A 174 -2.55 4.88 8.00
N LEU A 175 -1.77 4.28 8.88
CA LEU A 175 -0.67 4.93 9.60
C LEU A 175 0.43 3.92 9.92
N ALA A 176 1.68 4.36 9.91
CA ALA A 176 2.81 3.61 10.43
C ALA A 176 3.27 4.19 11.77
N VAL A 177 3.48 3.34 12.74
CA VAL A 177 4.04 3.71 14.04
C VAL A 177 5.26 2.85 14.30
N ARG A 178 6.44 3.46 14.24
CA ARG A 178 7.73 2.79 14.39
C ARG A 178 8.00 1.71 13.34
N ALA A 179 7.59 1.94 12.08
CA ALA A 179 7.86 0.99 11.00
C ALA A 179 9.35 0.65 10.88
N GLY A 180 9.66 -0.65 10.87
CA GLY A 180 11.01 -1.18 10.86
C GLY A 180 11.79 -1.06 12.17
N ASP A 181 11.16 -0.58 13.24
CA ASP A 181 11.71 -0.54 14.59
C ASP A 181 10.93 -1.50 15.50
N TRP A 182 11.61 -2.30 16.33
CA TRP A 182 10.91 -3.22 17.24
C TRP A 182 10.69 -2.60 18.62
N PRO A 183 9.49 -2.75 19.21
CA PRO A 183 8.25 -3.31 18.64
C PRO A 183 7.55 -2.28 17.75
N GLU A 184 7.15 -2.71 16.55
CA GLU A 184 6.28 -1.94 15.65
C GLU A 184 4.82 -2.03 16.13
N GLU A 185 4.06 -0.94 15.99
CA GLU A 185 2.64 -0.91 16.28
C GLU A 185 1.84 -0.88 14.97
N PHE A 186 0.83 -1.74 14.88
CA PHE A 186 -0.04 -1.86 13.71
C PHE A 186 -1.46 -1.37 14.06
N PRO A 187 -1.77 -0.08 13.85
CA PRO A 187 -3.13 0.41 13.98
C PRO A 187 -4.10 -0.36 13.07
N VAL A 188 -5.32 -0.58 13.54
CA VAL A 188 -6.35 -1.34 12.81
C VAL A 188 -7.52 -0.43 12.43
N PHE A 189 -8.09 -0.62 11.25
CA PHE A 189 -9.41 -0.07 10.96
C PHE A 189 -10.47 -0.96 11.60
N ARG A 190 -11.15 -0.45 12.61
CA ARG A 190 -12.17 -1.18 13.37
C ARG A 190 -13.59 -1.01 12.85
N SER A 191 -13.88 0.06 12.14
CA SER A 191 -15.20 0.33 11.58
C SER A 191 -15.09 1.09 10.26
N TRP A 192 -16.02 0.81 9.34
CA TRP A 192 -16.11 1.47 8.04
C TRP A 192 -17.55 1.86 7.73
N TRP A 193 -17.72 3.02 7.11
CA TRP A 193 -18.97 3.50 6.56
C TRP A 193 -18.80 3.71 5.06
N LEU A 194 -19.60 2.99 4.27
CA LEU A 194 -19.58 3.01 2.81
C LEU A 194 -20.78 3.85 2.34
N GLU A 195 -20.51 5.01 1.73
CA GLU A 195 -21.59 5.83 1.16
C GLU A 195 -22.15 5.18 -0.10
N ARG A 196 -23.48 5.07 -0.19
CA ARG A 196 -24.16 4.53 -1.34
C ARG A 196 -23.90 5.40 -2.58
N PRO A 197 -23.27 4.87 -3.65
CA PRO A 197 -22.99 5.65 -4.84
C PRO A 197 -24.27 5.83 -5.67
N GLY A 198 -24.40 6.98 -6.34
CA GLY A 198 -25.48 7.22 -7.31
C GLY A 198 -25.28 6.43 -8.60
N LYS A 199 -26.29 6.50 -9.48
CA LYS A 199 -26.32 5.80 -10.78
C LYS A 199 -25.09 6.10 -11.65
N ASP A 200 -24.70 7.34 -11.78
CA ASP A 200 -23.61 7.80 -12.64
C ASP A 200 -22.36 8.18 -11.82
N ALA A 201 -22.20 7.58 -10.64
CA ALA A 201 -21.09 7.91 -9.75
C ALA A 201 -19.74 7.54 -10.37
N ALA A 202 -18.84 8.51 -10.51
CA ALA A 202 -17.46 8.27 -10.93
C ALA A 202 -16.57 7.78 -9.78
N SER A 203 -17.03 7.93 -8.53
CA SER A 203 -16.26 7.59 -7.33
C SER A 203 -17.17 7.07 -6.23
N VAL A 204 -16.58 6.40 -5.25
CA VAL A 204 -17.26 5.98 -4.01
C VAL A 204 -16.54 6.58 -2.80
N VAL A 205 -17.32 7.01 -1.80
CA VAL A 205 -16.82 7.60 -0.57
C VAL A 205 -16.87 6.58 0.57
N LEU A 206 -15.77 6.49 1.31
CA LEU A 206 -15.63 5.60 2.45
C LEU A 206 -15.14 6.40 3.65
N HIS A 207 -15.58 6.00 4.84
CA HIS A 207 -15.06 6.56 6.09
C HIS A 207 -14.54 5.42 6.97
N GLY A 208 -13.33 5.59 7.51
CA GLY A 208 -12.67 4.58 8.35
C GLY A 208 -12.37 5.12 9.75
N LEU A 209 -12.63 4.32 10.77
CA LEU A 209 -12.21 4.57 12.15
C LEU A 209 -11.02 3.69 12.48
N LEU A 210 -9.86 4.31 12.63
CA LEU A 210 -8.61 3.64 12.99
C LEU A 210 -8.40 3.68 14.50
N ASP A 211 -7.88 2.59 15.07
CA ASP A 211 -7.62 2.45 16.50
C ASP A 211 -6.41 1.56 16.79
N SER A 212 -5.69 1.88 17.86
CA SER A 212 -4.59 1.07 18.42
C SER A 212 -4.25 1.52 19.85
N GLU A 213 -3.25 0.92 20.46
CA GLU A 213 -2.84 1.27 21.85
C GLU A 213 -2.48 2.74 22.04
N ASN A 214 -1.84 3.35 21.04
CA ASN A 214 -1.27 4.68 21.19
C ASN A 214 -1.91 5.76 20.32
N VAL A 215 -2.79 5.37 19.39
CA VAL A 215 -3.36 6.32 18.43
C VAL A 215 -4.72 5.89 17.93
N THR A 216 -5.58 6.87 17.66
CA THR A 216 -6.83 6.69 16.92
C THR A 216 -6.83 7.62 15.70
N GLY A 217 -7.71 7.36 14.74
CA GLY A 217 -7.79 8.18 13.54
C GLY A 217 -9.16 8.13 12.87
N ALA A 218 -9.56 9.26 12.32
CA ALA A 218 -10.73 9.38 11.46
C ALA A 218 -10.26 9.61 10.01
N TYR A 219 -10.67 8.73 9.12
CA TYR A 219 -10.28 8.73 7.71
C TYR A 219 -11.48 8.92 6.81
N ARG A 220 -11.28 9.64 5.72
CA ARG A 220 -12.19 9.70 4.59
C ARG A 220 -11.41 9.42 3.31
N PHE A 221 -11.93 8.50 2.51
CA PHE A 221 -11.41 8.14 1.20
C PHE A 221 -12.42 8.49 0.13
N VAL A 222 -11.94 9.00 -1.02
CA VAL A 222 -12.71 9.05 -2.26
C VAL A 222 -11.97 8.19 -3.26
N VAL A 223 -12.56 7.06 -3.64
CA VAL A 223 -11.95 6.10 -4.56
C VAL A 223 -12.52 6.31 -5.96
N THR A 224 -11.66 6.64 -6.90
CA THR A 224 -12.00 6.87 -8.31
C THR A 224 -11.24 5.89 -9.18
N PRO A 225 -11.89 4.87 -9.76
CA PRO A 225 -11.24 3.89 -10.64
C PRO A 225 -10.90 4.52 -12.00
N GLY A 226 -9.84 4.03 -12.65
CA GLY A 226 -9.43 4.50 -13.96
C GLY A 226 -8.16 3.84 -14.49
N ALA A 227 -7.60 4.39 -15.58
CA ALA A 227 -6.27 4.01 -16.06
C ALA A 227 -5.20 4.19 -14.98
N THR A 228 -5.42 5.14 -14.08
CA THR A 228 -4.83 5.25 -12.75
C THR A 228 -5.97 5.30 -11.75
N THR A 229 -6.08 4.35 -10.86
CA THR A 229 -7.05 4.42 -9.77
C THR A 229 -6.53 5.38 -8.71
N THR A 230 -7.34 6.36 -8.32
CA THR A 230 -6.95 7.35 -7.32
C THR A 230 -7.75 7.21 -6.04
N MET A 231 -7.09 7.47 -4.92
CA MET A 231 -7.72 7.54 -3.60
C MET A 231 -7.36 8.90 -2.97
N GLU A 232 -8.33 9.82 -2.90
CA GLU A 232 -8.14 11.03 -2.09
C GLU A 232 -8.37 10.66 -0.63
N VAL A 233 -7.36 10.90 0.20
CA VAL A 233 -7.38 10.53 1.61
C VAL A 233 -7.27 11.78 2.46
N THR A 234 -8.23 11.95 3.36
CA THR A 234 -8.15 12.93 4.45
C THR A 234 -8.15 12.15 5.77
N ALA A 235 -7.17 12.41 6.62
CA ALA A 235 -7.05 11.75 7.91
C ALA A 235 -6.84 12.77 9.02
N THR A 236 -7.51 12.55 10.15
CA THR A 236 -7.23 13.27 11.40
C THR A 236 -6.84 12.25 12.46
N ILE A 237 -5.62 12.37 12.92
CA ILE A 237 -4.96 11.46 13.87
C ILE A 237 -5.06 12.06 15.28
N PHE A 238 -5.41 11.25 16.26
CA PHE A 238 -5.53 11.63 17.68
C PHE A 238 -4.58 10.75 18.51
N PRO A 239 -3.37 11.22 18.84
CA PRO A 239 -2.46 10.49 19.71
C PRO A 239 -3.02 10.36 21.15
N ARG A 240 -2.96 9.15 21.74
CA ARG A 240 -3.30 8.92 23.14
C ARG A 240 -2.22 9.38 24.11
N LYS A 241 -0.97 9.33 23.64
CA LYS A 241 0.23 9.79 24.34
C LYS A 241 1.19 10.45 23.33
N ASN A 242 2.29 11.01 23.79
CA ASN A 242 3.33 11.48 22.88
C ASN A 242 3.77 10.34 21.99
N LEU A 243 3.54 10.48 20.68
CA LEU A 243 3.72 9.42 19.69
C LEU A 243 4.91 9.73 18.81
N GLU A 244 5.98 8.99 18.99
CA GLU A 244 7.22 9.12 18.23
C GLU A 244 7.20 8.25 16.97
N ARG A 245 8.04 8.60 16.00
CA ARG A 245 8.34 7.81 14.81
C ARG A 245 7.08 7.48 14.00
N VAL A 246 6.24 8.50 13.79
CA VAL A 246 5.02 8.38 13.00
C VAL A 246 5.33 8.55 11.53
N GLY A 247 4.86 7.60 10.72
CA GLY A 247 4.89 7.64 9.26
C GLY A 247 3.49 7.88 8.69
N PHE A 248 3.33 8.95 7.91
CA PHE A 248 2.10 9.26 7.18
C PHE A 248 2.13 8.66 5.77
N ALA A 249 0.95 8.31 5.27
CA ALA A 249 0.73 7.72 3.94
C ALA A 249 1.71 6.55 3.64
N PRO A 250 1.87 5.59 4.56
CA PRO A 250 2.86 4.54 4.40
C PRO A 250 2.47 3.58 3.28
N LEU A 251 3.47 3.20 2.48
CA LEU A 251 3.41 2.17 1.45
C LEU A 251 4.21 0.96 1.91
N THR A 252 3.74 -0.23 1.58
CA THR A 252 4.42 -1.49 1.91
C THR A 252 4.51 -2.35 0.67
N SER A 253 5.69 -2.87 0.39
CA SER A 253 6.00 -3.64 -0.81
C SER A 253 6.94 -4.80 -0.51
N MET A 254 7.15 -5.64 -1.51
CA MET A 254 8.09 -6.74 -1.49
C MET A 254 9.17 -6.53 -2.55
N PHE A 255 10.42 -6.78 -2.18
CA PHE A 255 11.56 -6.86 -3.08
C PHE A 255 12.48 -8.00 -2.64
N LEU A 256 12.51 -9.09 -3.40
CA LEU A 256 13.41 -10.20 -3.11
C LEU A 256 14.71 -10.08 -3.90
N PHE A 257 14.62 -9.98 -5.21
CA PHE A 257 15.76 -9.72 -6.10
C PHE A 257 15.30 -9.12 -7.44
N ASP A 258 16.25 -8.54 -8.14
CA ASP A 258 16.14 -8.07 -9.52
C ASP A 258 17.23 -8.73 -10.41
N GLN A 259 17.29 -8.35 -11.68
CA GLN A 259 18.28 -8.87 -12.64
C GLN A 259 19.73 -8.65 -12.21
N GLU A 260 20.02 -7.63 -11.38
CA GLU A 260 21.36 -7.33 -10.88
C GLU A 260 21.81 -8.32 -9.80
N THR A 261 20.85 -8.81 -9.01
CA THR A 261 21.06 -9.67 -7.85
C THR A 261 20.57 -11.11 -8.05
N ALA A 262 19.88 -11.41 -9.17
CA ALA A 262 19.29 -12.73 -9.47
C ALA A 262 20.31 -13.89 -9.35
N ARG A 263 21.58 -13.67 -9.71
CA ARG A 263 22.65 -14.66 -9.58
C ARG A 263 22.90 -15.19 -8.16
N ASN A 264 22.37 -14.49 -7.15
CA ASN A 264 22.48 -14.89 -5.75
C ASN A 264 21.35 -15.83 -5.31
N TYR A 265 20.40 -16.13 -6.22
CA TYR A 265 19.19 -16.91 -5.94
C TYR A 265 19.13 -18.11 -6.89
N ASP A 266 18.69 -19.25 -6.37
CA ASP A 266 18.39 -20.45 -7.16
C ASP A 266 16.92 -20.39 -7.63
N ASP A 267 16.66 -19.49 -8.57
CA ASP A 267 15.33 -19.19 -9.11
C ASP A 267 15.44 -18.96 -10.63
N PHE A 268 14.48 -19.49 -11.39
CA PHE A 268 14.49 -19.33 -12.85
C PHE A 268 14.04 -17.93 -13.30
N ARG A 269 13.33 -17.21 -12.43
CA ARG A 269 12.80 -15.89 -12.72
C ARG A 269 13.92 -14.85 -12.73
N PRO A 270 13.90 -13.90 -13.68
CA PRO A 270 14.91 -12.83 -13.73
C PRO A 270 14.77 -11.84 -12.56
N ALA A 271 13.55 -11.62 -12.06
CA ALA A 271 13.25 -10.71 -10.97
C ALA A 271 12.02 -11.17 -10.18
N VAL A 272 11.98 -10.86 -8.89
CA VAL A 272 10.86 -11.13 -7.98
C VAL A 272 10.67 -9.92 -7.08
N HIS A 273 9.73 -9.03 -7.42
CA HIS A 273 9.42 -7.84 -6.64
C HIS A 273 8.12 -7.18 -7.08
N ASP A 274 7.48 -6.45 -6.15
CA ASP A 274 6.28 -5.62 -6.39
C ASP A 274 6.62 -4.20 -6.82
N SER A 275 7.85 -3.76 -6.55
CA SER A 275 8.32 -2.42 -6.89
C SER A 275 9.80 -2.45 -7.23
N ASP A 276 10.22 -1.71 -8.25
CA ASP A 276 11.62 -1.56 -8.66
C ASP A 276 12.40 -0.59 -7.79
N GLY A 277 11.74 0.49 -7.35
CA GLY A 277 12.45 1.58 -6.73
C GLY A 277 11.57 2.53 -5.93
N PHE A 278 12.24 3.32 -5.13
CA PHE A 278 11.69 4.41 -4.34
C PHE A 278 11.95 5.74 -5.04
N ALA A 279 10.87 6.46 -5.37
CA ALA A 279 10.96 7.78 -5.99
C ALA A 279 10.51 8.86 -5.01
N VAL A 280 11.20 10.02 -5.03
CA VAL A 280 10.86 11.17 -4.21
C VAL A 280 10.89 12.43 -5.08
N ALA A 281 9.82 13.23 -5.03
CA ALA A 281 9.86 14.60 -5.56
C ALA A 281 10.67 15.44 -4.59
N GLY A 282 11.87 15.79 -5.00
CA GLY A 282 12.83 16.54 -4.23
C GLY A 282 12.55 18.05 -4.25
N ILE A 283 13.50 18.81 -3.71
CA ILE A 283 13.47 20.26 -3.71
C ILE A 283 13.87 20.77 -5.11
N GLU A 284 13.37 21.94 -5.52
CA GLU A 284 13.72 22.60 -6.78
C GLU A 284 13.50 21.77 -8.05
N GLY A 285 12.45 20.93 -8.07
CA GLY A 285 12.10 20.12 -9.24
C GLY A 285 12.98 18.87 -9.42
N THR A 286 13.88 18.59 -8.49
CA THR A 286 14.66 17.35 -8.50
C THR A 286 13.76 16.14 -8.26
N ARG A 287 13.92 15.08 -9.03
CA ARG A 287 13.34 13.77 -8.74
C ARG A 287 14.45 12.79 -8.37
N ILE A 288 14.36 12.23 -7.19
CA ILE A 288 15.28 11.19 -6.70
C ILE A 288 14.73 9.84 -7.11
N TRP A 289 15.56 9.01 -7.70
CA TRP A 289 15.30 7.61 -7.98
C TRP A 289 16.28 6.71 -7.24
N ARG A 290 15.77 5.84 -6.39
CA ARG A 290 16.55 4.89 -5.62
C ARG A 290 16.07 3.47 -5.93
N PRO A 291 16.83 2.65 -6.68
CA PRO A 291 16.55 1.23 -6.80
C PRO A 291 16.44 0.56 -5.43
N LEU A 292 15.48 -0.35 -5.29
CA LEU A 292 15.31 -1.14 -4.07
C LEU A 292 16.35 -2.25 -3.98
N ALA A 293 16.53 -2.76 -2.78
CA ALA A 293 17.36 -3.92 -2.54
C ALA A 293 16.80 -4.78 -1.40
N ASN A 294 17.18 -6.05 -1.38
CA ASN A 294 17.04 -6.93 -0.23
C ASN A 294 18.39 -6.96 0.51
N PRO A 295 18.56 -6.15 1.55
CA PRO A 295 19.87 -5.98 2.18
C PRO A 295 20.18 -7.16 3.12
N ALA A 296 21.48 -7.43 3.34
CA ALA A 296 21.91 -8.44 4.31
C ALA A 296 21.57 -8.05 5.77
N ARG A 297 21.32 -6.76 6.04
CA ARG A 297 20.90 -6.22 7.33
C ARG A 297 19.86 -5.14 7.11
N ASN A 298 18.85 -5.11 7.97
CA ASN A 298 17.82 -4.07 7.93
C ASN A 298 18.46 -2.68 7.92
N ARG A 299 17.92 -1.82 7.06
CA ARG A 299 18.38 -0.43 6.94
C ARG A 299 17.21 0.52 6.74
N ALA A 300 17.43 1.77 7.08
CA ALA A 300 16.50 2.84 6.77
C ALA A 300 17.28 4.04 6.23
N THR A 301 16.72 4.69 5.24
CA THR A 301 17.29 5.89 4.64
C THR A 301 16.22 6.96 4.51
N THR A 302 16.63 8.22 4.59
CA THR A 302 15.76 9.38 4.45
C THR A 302 16.17 10.19 3.22
N GLN A 303 15.19 10.77 2.55
CA GLN A 303 15.42 11.69 1.44
C GLN A 303 14.62 12.97 1.72
N PRO A 304 15.26 14.15 1.57
CA PRO A 304 14.50 15.39 1.64
C PRO A 304 13.52 15.42 0.47
N GLY A 305 12.27 15.72 0.75
CA GLY A 305 11.20 15.77 -0.24
C GLY A 305 10.31 16.99 -0.03
N ALA A 306 9.70 17.46 -1.09
CA ALA A 306 8.78 18.59 -1.04
C ALA A 306 7.43 18.31 -1.74
N GLY A 307 7.37 17.35 -2.66
CA GLY A 307 6.23 17.19 -3.57
C GLY A 307 5.60 15.79 -3.62
N GLY A 308 6.08 14.83 -2.85
CA GLY A 308 5.54 13.49 -2.83
C GLY A 308 6.61 12.40 -2.89
N PHE A 309 6.15 11.16 -2.74
CA PHE A 309 7.01 9.98 -2.81
C PHE A 309 6.21 8.76 -3.28
N GLY A 310 6.90 7.71 -3.69
CA GLY A 310 6.22 6.49 -4.11
C GLY A 310 7.13 5.28 -4.23
N LEU A 311 6.52 4.12 -4.26
CA LEU A 311 7.12 2.85 -4.64
C LEU A 311 6.69 2.54 -6.07
N ILE A 312 7.65 2.45 -6.96
CA ILE A 312 7.42 2.49 -8.40
C ILE A 312 7.82 1.16 -9.03
N GLN A 313 6.97 0.67 -9.92
CA GLN A 313 7.24 -0.49 -10.77
C GLN A 313 7.43 -0.01 -12.21
N ARG A 314 8.66 -0.04 -12.73
CA ARG A 314 9.02 0.40 -14.08
C ARG A 314 9.12 -0.75 -15.06
N LYS A 315 9.56 -1.91 -14.58
CA LYS A 315 9.58 -3.14 -15.36
C LYS A 315 8.16 -3.69 -15.44
N THR A 316 7.59 -3.68 -16.63
CA THR A 316 6.19 -4.07 -16.89
C THR A 316 6.06 -5.06 -18.04
N ALA A 317 7.17 -5.58 -18.54
CA ALA A 317 7.15 -6.64 -19.52
C ALA A 317 7.15 -8.02 -18.84
N PHE A 318 6.35 -8.95 -19.35
CA PHE A 318 6.35 -10.34 -18.85
C PHE A 318 7.77 -10.95 -18.84
N ALA A 319 8.59 -10.58 -19.85
CA ALA A 319 9.97 -11.05 -19.95
C ALA A 319 10.87 -10.66 -18.76
N ASP A 320 10.54 -9.59 -18.04
CA ASP A 320 11.30 -9.16 -16.88
C ASP A 320 11.15 -10.10 -15.68
N TYR A 321 10.06 -10.91 -15.65
CA TYR A 321 9.69 -11.74 -14.50
C TYR A 321 9.52 -13.21 -14.84
N GLN A 322 8.98 -13.54 -16.01
CA GLN A 322 8.69 -14.92 -16.45
C GLN A 322 7.75 -15.69 -15.51
N ASP A 323 6.88 -14.99 -14.77
CA ASP A 323 5.99 -15.56 -13.76
C ASP A 323 4.52 -15.45 -14.18
N LEU A 324 3.91 -16.58 -14.56
CA LEU A 324 2.51 -16.66 -14.98
C LEU A 324 1.52 -16.65 -13.80
N GLU A 325 1.98 -16.93 -12.60
CA GLU A 325 1.14 -17.01 -11.41
C GLU A 325 1.09 -15.66 -10.67
N ALA A 326 2.25 -15.14 -10.27
CA ALA A 326 2.33 -13.90 -9.50
C ALA A 326 2.10 -12.64 -10.36
N ARG A 327 2.36 -12.70 -11.70
CA ARG A 327 2.13 -11.63 -12.66
C ARG A 327 2.65 -10.28 -12.17
N TYR A 328 3.91 -10.24 -11.73
CA TYR A 328 4.57 -9.00 -11.29
C TYR A 328 4.55 -7.89 -12.34
N ASP A 329 4.54 -8.27 -13.62
CA ASP A 329 4.43 -7.38 -14.78
C ASP A 329 3.15 -6.52 -14.79
N LEU A 330 2.08 -6.96 -14.12
CA LEU A 330 0.79 -6.27 -14.03
C LEU A 330 0.62 -5.45 -12.73
N ARG A 331 1.58 -5.50 -11.81
CA ARG A 331 1.48 -4.84 -10.51
C ARG A 331 1.72 -3.34 -10.64
N PRO A 332 0.93 -2.49 -9.93
CA PRO A 332 0.98 -1.05 -10.10
C PRO A 332 2.13 -0.42 -9.33
N SER A 333 2.55 0.75 -9.77
CA SER A 333 3.21 1.73 -8.92
C SER A 333 2.20 2.34 -7.94
N ALA A 334 2.69 2.85 -6.81
CA ALA A 334 1.91 3.71 -5.93
C ALA A 334 2.66 5.02 -5.65
N TRP A 335 1.98 6.15 -5.89
CA TRP A 335 2.52 7.49 -5.69
C TRP A 335 1.67 8.28 -4.72
N VAL A 336 2.27 8.82 -3.68
CA VAL A 336 1.66 9.71 -2.69
C VAL A 336 1.92 11.16 -3.10
N GLU A 337 0.85 11.90 -3.37
CA GLU A 337 0.86 13.33 -3.69
C GLU A 337 0.21 14.09 -2.52
N PRO A 338 0.95 14.90 -1.75
CA PRO A 338 0.36 15.72 -0.71
C PRO A 338 -0.62 16.75 -1.29
N VAL A 339 -1.86 16.76 -0.79
CA VAL A 339 -2.86 17.82 -1.09
C VAL A 339 -2.74 18.95 -0.05
N ARG A 340 -2.41 18.60 1.18
CA ARG A 340 -1.99 19.49 2.23
C ARG A 340 -0.61 19.05 2.70
N MET A 341 0.28 20.00 2.96
CA MET A 341 1.60 19.70 3.49
C MET A 341 1.50 18.77 4.71
N PHE A 342 2.28 17.73 4.69
CA PHE A 342 2.48 16.89 5.87
C PHE A 342 3.17 17.70 6.98
N PRO A 343 3.11 17.27 8.25
CA PRO A 343 3.99 17.80 9.29
C PRO A 343 5.45 17.82 8.82
N ALA A 344 6.28 18.68 9.41
CA ALA A 344 7.71 18.69 9.11
C ALA A 344 8.29 17.27 9.21
N GLY A 345 9.08 16.88 8.21
CA GLY A 345 9.53 15.50 8.08
C GLY A 345 10.31 15.24 6.80
N THR A 346 10.54 13.97 6.54
CA THR A 346 11.27 13.48 5.37
C THR A 346 10.62 12.24 4.79
N ALA A 347 10.79 12.01 3.49
CA ALA A 347 10.46 10.74 2.88
C ALA A 347 11.47 9.68 3.35
N ARG A 348 10.97 8.60 3.98
CA ARG A 348 11.80 7.52 4.54
C ARG A 348 11.50 6.22 3.82
N LEU A 349 12.57 5.49 3.50
CA LEU A 349 12.53 4.12 3.02
C LEU A 349 13.13 3.20 4.07
N VAL A 350 12.42 2.13 4.40
CA VAL A 350 12.90 1.00 5.21
C VAL A 350 13.02 -0.21 4.31
N GLU A 351 14.16 -0.87 4.34
CA GLU A 351 14.44 -2.11 3.64
C GLU A 351 14.85 -3.16 4.69
N LEU A 352 14.03 -4.19 4.83
CA LEU A 352 14.27 -5.30 5.74
C LEU A 352 14.84 -6.48 4.95
N THR A 353 15.59 -7.35 5.64
CA THR A 353 16.06 -8.61 5.05
C THR A 353 14.88 -9.56 4.90
N ALA A 354 14.63 -10.06 3.69
CA ALA A 354 13.63 -11.08 3.39
C ALA A 354 14.27 -12.35 2.82
N LYS A 355 13.67 -13.48 3.13
CA LYS A 355 14.10 -14.80 2.63
C LYS A 355 13.19 -15.31 1.53
N THR A 356 11.94 -14.87 1.52
CA THR A 356 10.92 -15.33 0.59
C THR A 356 10.10 -14.16 0.04
N GLU A 357 9.45 -14.36 -1.08
CA GLU A 357 8.53 -13.40 -1.71
C GLU A 357 7.23 -13.17 -0.93
N TYR A 358 6.99 -13.92 0.13
CA TYR A 358 5.81 -13.76 1.00
C TYR A 358 6.03 -12.77 2.14
N GLU A 359 7.22 -12.20 2.24
CA GLU A 359 7.61 -11.26 3.28
C GLU A 359 7.62 -9.83 2.71
N ASP A 360 6.65 -9.00 3.12
CA ASP A 360 6.68 -7.57 2.84
C ASP A 360 7.88 -6.93 3.54
N ASN A 361 8.94 -6.64 2.81
CA ASN A 361 10.22 -6.18 3.37
C ASN A 361 10.56 -4.71 3.06
N ILE A 362 9.68 -4.02 2.36
CA ILE A 362 9.87 -2.62 1.96
C ILE A 362 8.77 -1.76 2.57
N VAL A 363 9.15 -0.66 3.24
CA VAL A 363 8.21 0.36 3.71
C VAL A 363 8.71 1.73 3.28
N ALA A 364 7.85 2.50 2.61
CA ALA A 364 8.06 3.91 2.32
C ALA A 364 7.03 4.75 3.05
N GLU A 365 7.44 5.86 3.67
CA GLU A 365 6.55 6.70 4.46
C GLU A 365 7.03 8.15 4.50
N TRP A 366 6.14 9.07 4.80
CA TRP A 366 6.54 10.39 5.27
C TRP A 366 6.73 10.35 6.77
N ARG A 367 7.98 10.32 7.22
CA ARG A 367 8.36 10.28 8.63
C ARG A 367 8.35 11.69 9.20
N ALA A 368 7.45 11.95 10.16
CA ALA A 368 7.43 13.21 10.90
C ALA A 368 8.68 13.41 11.73
N ASP A 369 9.16 14.66 11.79
CA ASP A 369 10.22 15.07 12.71
C ASP A 369 9.63 15.23 14.11
N GLY A 370 10.24 14.59 15.09
CA GLY A 370 9.78 14.64 16.49
C GLY A 370 8.49 13.87 16.77
N ALA A 371 7.99 14.03 18.00
CA ALA A 371 6.81 13.36 18.48
C ALA A 371 5.53 14.16 18.18
N LEU A 372 4.45 13.47 17.87
CA LEU A 372 3.11 14.06 17.88
C LEU A 372 2.64 14.18 19.34
N PRO A 373 2.27 15.38 19.84
CA PRO A 373 1.88 15.57 21.22
C PRO A 373 0.60 14.82 21.58
N ALA A 374 0.52 14.31 22.80
CA ALA A 374 -0.68 13.66 23.32
C ALA A 374 -1.91 14.56 23.20
N HIS A 375 -3.00 13.99 22.72
CA HIS A 375 -4.31 14.64 22.59
C HIS A 375 -4.37 15.87 21.65
N VAL A 376 -3.27 16.16 20.92
CA VAL A 376 -3.27 17.21 19.89
C VAL A 376 -3.56 16.56 18.52
N PRO A 377 -4.71 16.89 17.90
CA PRO A 377 -5.04 16.28 16.61
C PRO A 377 -4.13 16.77 15.49
N VAL A 378 -3.73 15.86 14.61
CA VAL A 378 -2.94 16.16 13.41
C VAL A 378 -3.75 15.74 12.18
N SER A 379 -4.00 16.69 11.27
CA SER A 379 -4.74 16.41 10.03
C SER A 379 -3.82 16.46 8.83
N VAL A 380 -3.95 15.45 7.98
CA VAL A 380 -3.23 15.34 6.70
C VAL A 380 -4.23 15.07 5.56
N ALA A 381 -3.86 15.51 4.36
CA ALA A 381 -4.61 15.20 3.15
C ALA A 381 -3.64 14.89 2.02
N TYR A 382 -3.87 13.80 1.32
CA TYR A 382 -3.04 13.38 0.20
C TYR A 382 -3.88 12.63 -0.84
N ARG A 383 -3.35 12.54 -2.05
CA ARG A 383 -3.89 11.68 -3.11
C ARG A 383 -2.90 10.54 -3.34
N LEU A 384 -3.43 9.33 -3.33
CA LEU A 384 -2.69 8.13 -3.63
C LEU A 384 -3.09 7.66 -5.02
N HIS A 385 -2.10 7.46 -5.89
CA HIS A 385 -2.27 7.03 -7.27
C HIS A 385 -1.76 5.61 -7.44
N TRP A 386 -2.64 4.72 -7.92
CA TRP A 386 -2.31 3.34 -8.25
C TRP A 386 -2.33 3.16 -9.76
N GLY A 387 -1.21 2.78 -10.37
CA GLY A 387 -1.14 2.62 -11.81
C GLY A 387 0.28 2.66 -12.36
N PRO A 388 0.45 3.05 -13.63
CA PRO A 388 1.77 3.22 -14.21
C PRO A 388 2.60 4.28 -13.47
N ASP A 389 3.94 4.23 -13.64
CA ASP A 389 4.83 5.29 -13.13
C ASP A 389 4.37 6.66 -13.64
N ARG A 390 4.04 7.55 -12.74
CA ARG A 390 3.73 8.96 -13.07
C ARG A 390 5.03 9.70 -13.30
N THR A 391 5.38 9.83 -14.54
CA THR A 391 6.56 10.56 -14.95
C THR A 391 6.32 12.05 -14.95
N ASP A 392 7.24 12.80 -14.34
CA ASP A 392 7.51 14.15 -14.79
C ASP A 392 8.24 14.03 -16.13
N ALA A 393 7.56 14.38 -17.22
CA ALA A 393 8.11 14.25 -18.58
C ALA A 393 9.33 15.16 -18.84
N ALA A 394 9.66 16.05 -17.91
CA ALA A 394 10.78 16.98 -18.02
C ALA A 394 12.14 16.34 -17.69
N LEU A 395 12.18 15.25 -16.92
CA LEU A 395 13.41 14.60 -16.48
C LEU A 395 13.58 13.21 -17.11
N ALA A 396 14.74 12.91 -17.66
CA ALA A 396 15.07 11.58 -18.14
C ALA A 396 15.13 10.59 -16.98
N ARG A 397 14.40 9.47 -17.08
CA ARG A 397 14.37 8.42 -16.06
C ARG A 397 15.56 7.48 -16.19
N ALA A 398 16.07 7.00 -15.05
CA ALA A 398 17.01 5.90 -15.00
C ALA A 398 16.23 4.56 -15.10
N HIS A 399 16.47 3.77 -16.12
CA HIS A 399 15.78 2.49 -16.35
C HIS A 399 16.57 1.28 -15.90
N ILE A 400 17.81 1.22 -16.37
CA ILE A 400 18.68 0.05 -16.21
C ILE A 400 19.97 0.52 -15.56
N TRP A 401 20.44 -0.23 -14.62
CA TRP A 401 21.79 -0.07 -14.10
C TRP A 401 22.50 -1.41 -14.05
N ARG A 402 23.81 -1.40 -14.18
CA ARG A 402 24.66 -2.59 -14.17
C ARG A 402 25.96 -2.26 -13.47
N VAL A 403 26.45 -3.22 -12.69
CA VAL A 403 27.72 -3.08 -12.01
C VAL A 403 28.59 -4.31 -12.23
N GLY A 404 29.89 -4.07 -12.41
CA GLY A 404 30.88 -5.12 -12.60
C GLY A 404 32.25 -4.73 -12.06
N ALA A 405 33.27 -5.52 -12.40
CA ALA A 405 34.65 -5.17 -12.10
C ALA A 405 35.05 -3.90 -12.84
N GLY A 406 35.74 -2.99 -12.16
CA GLY A 406 36.33 -1.80 -12.74
C GLY A 406 37.75 -2.05 -13.27
N ASP A 407 38.46 -0.95 -13.53
CA ASP A 407 39.80 -0.94 -14.18
C ASP A 407 40.98 -1.09 -13.20
N GLY A 408 40.78 -1.76 -12.09
CA GLY A 408 41.82 -2.05 -11.09
C GLY A 408 41.31 -2.65 -9.81
N PRO A 409 42.21 -3.11 -8.92
CA PRO A 409 41.83 -3.70 -7.65
C PRO A 409 40.99 -2.74 -6.80
N GLY A 410 39.83 -3.22 -6.33
CA GLY A 410 38.90 -2.45 -5.50
C GLY A 410 38.02 -1.46 -6.28
N TRP A 411 38.21 -1.31 -7.60
CA TRP A 411 37.36 -0.49 -8.44
C TRP A 411 36.19 -1.28 -8.99
N LYS A 412 35.05 -0.62 -9.12
CA LYS A 412 33.85 -1.11 -9.78
C LYS A 412 33.53 -0.21 -10.97
N ARG A 413 32.94 -0.79 -12.01
CA ARG A 413 32.35 -0.05 -13.12
C ARG A 413 30.85 -0.10 -13.02
N LEU A 414 30.21 1.08 -13.04
CA LEU A 414 28.77 1.21 -13.05
C LEU A 414 28.33 1.83 -14.37
N VAL A 415 27.23 1.32 -14.91
CA VAL A 415 26.56 1.81 -16.12
C VAL A 415 25.10 2.07 -15.78
N ILE A 416 24.59 3.24 -16.19
CA ILE A 416 23.18 3.62 -16.02
C ILE A 416 22.65 4.06 -17.39
N ASP A 417 21.54 3.48 -17.82
CA ASP A 417 20.81 3.89 -19.01
C ASP A 417 19.63 4.77 -18.63
N PHE A 418 19.57 5.94 -19.22
CA PHE A 418 18.51 6.93 -19.05
C PHE A 418 17.64 7.04 -20.32
N ASP A 419 16.43 7.56 -20.18
CA ASP A 419 15.58 8.01 -21.27
C ASP A 419 16.34 9.00 -22.18
N ALA A 420 15.80 9.25 -23.37
CA ALA A 420 16.26 10.33 -24.23
C ALA A 420 16.16 11.69 -23.52
N VAL A 421 17.22 12.46 -23.67
CA VAL A 421 17.26 13.86 -23.20
C VAL A 421 17.12 14.77 -24.42
N ALA A 422 16.15 15.70 -24.36
CA ALA A 422 15.96 16.66 -25.47
C ALA A 422 17.21 17.51 -25.72
N GLY A 423 17.49 17.87 -26.98
CA GLY A 423 18.62 18.70 -27.39
C GLY A 423 19.87 17.88 -27.74
N ASP A 424 21.00 18.58 -27.96
CA ASP A 424 22.26 17.97 -28.41
C ASP A 424 22.86 17.07 -27.29
N PRO A 425 23.03 15.77 -27.54
CA PRO A 425 23.65 14.84 -26.59
C PRO A 425 25.10 15.17 -26.25
N GLU A 426 25.85 15.83 -27.15
CA GLU A 426 27.24 16.20 -26.91
C GLU A 426 27.41 17.29 -25.85
N THR A 427 26.33 18.00 -25.52
CA THR A 427 26.31 19.01 -24.45
C THR A 427 25.99 18.43 -23.06
N LEU A 428 25.77 17.11 -22.98
CA LEU A 428 25.47 16.45 -21.73
C LEU A 428 26.74 16.13 -20.94
N GLU A 429 26.68 16.44 -19.68
CA GLU A 429 27.66 16.09 -18.66
C GLU A 429 26.99 15.23 -17.59
N ALA A 430 27.78 14.72 -16.65
CA ALA A 430 27.25 14.03 -15.49
C ALA A 430 27.91 14.49 -14.21
N THR A 431 27.10 14.65 -13.17
CA THR A 431 27.59 14.77 -11.80
C THR A 431 27.54 13.39 -11.15
N VAL A 432 28.68 12.89 -10.71
CA VAL A 432 28.80 11.61 -10.02
C VAL A 432 29.54 11.81 -8.71
N THR A 433 28.98 11.31 -7.61
CA THR A 433 29.61 11.35 -6.28
C THR A 433 29.48 10.00 -5.58
N VAL A 434 30.51 9.64 -4.82
CA VAL A 434 30.54 8.44 -3.99
C VAL A 434 30.93 8.84 -2.57
N ALA A 435 30.05 8.66 -1.61
CA ALA A 435 30.33 9.05 -0.24
C ALA A 435 31.46 8.17 0.35
N GLY A 436 32.53 8.81 0.78
CA GLY A 436 33.73 8.13 1.30
C GLY A 436 34.52 7.32 0.29
N GLY A 437 34.29 7.53 -1.00
CA GLY A 437 34.96 6.83 -2.10
C GLY A 437 35.47 7.76 -3.19
N ASP A 438 35.97 7.18 -4.27
CA ASP A 438 36.53 7.89 -5.43
C ASP A 438 35.73 7.60 -6.72
N VAL A 439 35.78 8.54 -7.67
CA VAL A 439 35.18 8.41 -9.01
C VAL A 439 36.20 8.74 -10.08
N ARG A 440 36.22 7.99 -11.18
CA ARG A 440 37.02 8.28 -12.37
C ARG A 440 36.38 7.73 -13.64
N HIS A 441 36.87 8.19 -14.79
CA HIS A 441 36.42 7.75 -16.12
C HIS A 441 34.92 7.88 -16.32
N VAL A 442 34.39 9.06 -15.97
CA VAL A 442 32.96 9.40 -16.21
C VAL A 442 32.76 9.64 -17.70
N VAL A 443 31.89 8.87 -18.31
CA VAL A 443 31.57 8.95 -19.75
C VAL A 443 30.08 9.04 -19.93
N VAL A 444 29.62 10.05 -20.64
CA VAL A 444 28.24 10.21 -21.10
C VAL A 444 28.24 10.00 -22.62
N GLN A 445 27.38 9.12 -23.11
CA GLN A 445 27.29 8.86 -24.56
C GLN A 445 25.84 8.54 -24.96
N PRO A 446 25.45 8.87 -26.21
CA PRO A 446 24.17 8.42 -26.77
C PRO A 446 24.09 6.89 -26.76
N ASN A 447 22.97 6.34 -26.33
CA ASN A 447 22.66 4.92 -26.51
C ASN A 447 21.85 4.75 -27.80
N THR A 448 22.52 4.50 -28.92
CA THR A 448 21.88 4.39 -30.25
C THR A 448 20.95 3.19 -30.38
N VAL A 449 21.02 2.22 -29.46
CA VAL A 449 20.14 1.03 -29.43
C VAL A 449 18.80 1.36 -28.80
N THR A 450 18.80 2.10 -27.71
CA THR A 450 17.57 2.45 -26.98
C THR A 450 17.02 3.83 -27.33
N GLY A 451 17.83 4.67 -28.01
CA GLY A 451 17.50 6.07 -28.25
C GLY A 451 17.71 6.97 -27.04
N GLY A 452 18.21 6.43 -25.94
CA GLY A 452 18.47 7.15 -24.69
C GLY A 452 19.92 7.60 -24.53
N VAL A 453 20.32 7.78 -23.27
CA VAL A 453 21.68 8.21 -22.89
C VAL A 453 22.26 7.22 -21.89
N ARG A 454 23.52 6.81 -22.13
CA ARG A 454 24.28 5.95 -21.21
C ARG A 454 25.31 6.76 -20.46
N LEU A 455 25.26 6.67 -19.13
CA LEU A 455 26.30 7.12 -18.22
C LEU A 455 27.10 5.92 -17.75
N ALA A 456 28.43 5.98 -17.90
CA ALA A 456 29.33 4.96 -17.37
C ALA A 456 30.47 5.61 -16.58
N PHE A 457 30.85 5.02 -15.44
CA PHE A 457 31.95 5.48 -14.64
C PHE A 457 32.57 4.37 -13.82
N ASN A 458 33.82 4.56 -13.42
CA ASN A 458 34.47 3.71 -12.44
C ASN A 458 34.43 4.39 -11.09
N PHE A 459 34.16 3.61 -10.05
CA PHE A 459 34.15 4.10 -8.68
C PHE A 459 34.84 3.14 -7.72
N LYS A 460 35.40 3.69 -6.68
CA LYS A 460 35.88 2.94 -5.53
C LYS A 460 34.85 3.08 -4.43
N PRO A 461 34.27 1.95 -3.97
CA PRO A 461 33.25 2.01 -2.91
C PRO A 461 33.75 2.70 -1.63
N GLY A 462 32.87 3.50 -1.03
CA GLY A 462 32.99 4.01 0.31
C GLY A 462 31.83 3.50 1.18
N ASP A 463 31.62 4.11 2.33
CA ASP A 463 30.59 3.68 3.29
C ASP A 463 29.25 4.39 3.09
N GLY A 464 28.92 4.79 1.88
CA GLY A 464 27.68 5.55 1.63
C GLY A 464 27.13 5.46 0.21
N ASP A 465 26.26 6.41 -0.11
CA ASP A 465 25.54 6.42 -1.38
C ASP A 465 26.48 6.74 -2.56
N VAL A 466 26.25 6.04 -3.67
CA VAL A 466 26.63 6.44 -5.02
C VAL A 466 25.51 7.28 -5.60
N ARG A 467 25.81 8.48 -6.09
CA ARG A 467 24.85 9.41 -6.70
C ARG A 467 25.28 9.77 -8.09
N ALA A 468 24.34 9.76 -9.05
CA ALA A 468 24.61 10.07 -10.43
C ALA A 468 23.44 10.81 -11.09
N GLN A 469 23.73 11.87 -11.83
CA GLN A 469 22.73 12.67 -12.55
C GLN A 469 23.31 13.19 -13.85
N LEU A 470 22.52 13.16 -14.92
CA LEU A 470 22.85 13.89 -16.14
C LEU A 470 22.53 15.36 -15.95
N VAL A 471 23.44 16.22 -16.39
CA VAL A 471 23.32 17.67 -16.28
C VAL A 471 23.60 18.35 -17.62
N ARG A 472 23.05 19.54 -17.83
CA ARG A 472 23.36 20.39 -18.97
C ARG A 472 23.48 21.83 -18.47
N GLY A 473 24.65 22.43 -18.70
CA GLY A 473 24.92 23.78 -18.17
C GLY A 473 24.75 23.90 -16.66
N GLY A 474 25.05 22.85 -15.92
CA GLY A 474 24.91 22.77 -14.46
C GLY A 474 23.50 22.45 -13.95
N ALA A 475 22.49 22.43 -14.83
CA ALA A 475 21.11 22.05 -14.46
C ALA A 475 20.88 20.55 -14.64
N GLY A 476 20.22 19.89 -13.69
CA GLY A 476 19.83 18.48 -13.79
C GLY A 476 18.79 18.28 -14.88
N VAL A 477 19.05 17.34 -15.81
CA VAL A 477 18.15 16.97 -16.90
C VAL A 477 17.66 15.52 -16.81
N SER A 478 18.12 14.79 -15.80
CA SER A 478 17.64 13.46 -15.44
C SER A 478 17.21 13.41 -13.98
N GLU A 479 16.59 12.31 -13.60
CA GLU A 479 16.47 11.94 -12.19
C GLU A 479 17.85 11.86 -11.55
N LEU A 480 17.93 12.19 -10.26
CA LEU A 480 19.09 11.90 -9.42
C LEU A 480 19.01 10.43 -9.01
N TRP A 481 19.81 9.59 -9.64
CA TRP A 481 19.95 8.18 -9.27
C TRP A 481 20.80 8.05 -8.01
N VAL A 482 20.29 7.31 -7.01
CA VAL A 482 20.95 7.14 -5.70
C VAL A 482 20.94 5.66 -5.34
N TYR A 483 22.08 5.09 -5.01
CA TYR A 483 22.18 3.72 -4.57
C TYR A 483 23.11 3.57 -3.37
N PRO A 484 22.66 2.93 -2.28
CA PRO A 484 23.54 2.68 -1.12
C PRO A 484 24.46 1.53 -1.46
N TRP A 485 25.71 1.82 -1.53
CA TRP A 485 26.74 0.81 -1.71
C TRP A 485 27.17 0.27 -0.35
N SER A 486 26.63 -0.88 0.05
CA SER A 486 27.19 -1.68 1.14
C SER A 486 28.08 -2.74 0.49
N GLY A 487 29.39 -2.65 0.71
CA GLY A 487 30.39 -3.60 0.22
C GLY A 487 30.18 -5.01 0.69
#